data_d44fe666d2935e04dcf8b8f996fe89ca
#
_entry.id   d44fe666d2935e04dcf8b8f996fe89ca
#
_cell.length_a   1.000
_cell.length_b   1.000
_cell.length_c   1.000
_cell.angle_alpha   90.00
_cell.angle_beta   90.00
_cell.angle_gamma   90.00
#
_symmetry.space_group_name_H-M   'P 1'
#
loop_
_entity.id
_entity.type
_entity.pdbx_description
1 polymer ?
#
loop_
_entity_poly.entity_id
_entity_poly.type
_entity_poly.pdbx_seq_one_letter_code
_entity_poly.pdbx_strand_id
1 'polypeptide(L)'
;MAPYQLFIQENWMLLLVLFLSGGMLLWPMVQRRVSSMKDIGTLEATQLINSGNAVFLDVRETKEYEGGGLPKAVHIPLSQLAGRTQDLAKLAGRPLVVYCDRGNRSRMAGGPLAKQGFANLYNLNGGFRAWKGAGLPVEK
;
A
#
# COMPACT_ATOMS: atom_id res chain seq x y z
N MET A 1 -30.01 -18.60 -37.29
CA MET A 1 -29.33 -18.06 -36.11
C MET A 1 -29.55 -19.01 -34.94
N ALA A 2 -28.51 -19.21 -34.14
CA ALA A 2 -28.67 -19.96 -32.91
C ALA A 2 -29.51 -19.14 -31.90
N PRO A 3 -30.35 -19.78 -31.07
CA PRO A 3 -31.25 -19.08 -30.16
C PRO A 3 -30.56 -18.16 -29.17
N TYR A 4 -29.30 -18.45 -28.81
CA TYR A 4 -28.52 -17.57 -27.95
C TYR A 4 -28.12 -16.24 -28.61
N GLN A 5 -27.97 -16.22 -29.94
CA GLN A 5 -27.63 -14.98 -30.66
C GLN A 5 -28.80 -13.99 -30.65
N LEU A 6 -30.01 -14.50 -30.85
CA LEU A 6 -31.22 -13.69 -30.75
C LEU A 6 -31.41 -13.15 -29.33
N PHE A 7 -31.20 -13.99 -28.33
CA PHE A 7 -31.29 -13.58 -26.93
C PHE A 7 -30.34 -12.45 -26.59
N ILE A 8 -29.08 -12.55 -27.06
CA ILE A 8 -28.06 -11.53 -26.85
C ILE A 8 -28.46 -10.21 -27.54
N GLN A 9 -28.95 -10.28 -28.77
CA GLN A 9 -29.37 -9.08 -29.53
C GLN A 9 -30.56 -8.38 -28.90
N GLU A 10 -31.52 -9.11 -28.40
CA GLU A 10 -32.71 -8.55 -27.78
C GLU A 10 -32.47 -7.98 -26.37
N ASN A 11 -31.48 -8.54 -25.68
CA ASN A 11 -31.24 -8.21 -24.25
C ASN A 11 -29.88 -7.57 -23.99
N TRP A 12 -29.23 -7.03 -25.03
CA TRP A 12 -27.86 -6.49 -24.89
C TRP A 12 -27.75 -5.40 -23.81
N MET A 13 -28.78 -4.55 -23.67
CA MET A 13 -28.80 -3.52 -22.64
C MET A 13 -28.81 -4.12 -21.23
N LEU A 14 -29.60 -5.17 -21.02
CA LEU A 14 -29.68 -5.85 -19.73
C LEU A 14 -28.36 -6.56 -19.42
N LEU A 15 -27.75 -7.17 -20.43
CA LEU A 15 -26.43 -7.80 -20.30
C LEU A 15 -25.35 -6.76 -19.99
N LEU A 16 -25.40 -5.59 -20.60
CA LEU A 16 -24.48 -4.49 -20.33
C LEU A 16 -24.61 -4.01 -18.88
N VAL A 17 -25.84 -3.78 -18.41
CA VAL A 17 -26.11 -3.38 -17.02
C VAL A 17 -25.63 -4.44 -16.04
N LEU A 18 -25.87 -5.72 -16.33
CA LEU A 18 -25.40 -6.84 -15.51
C LEU A 18 -23.87 -6.86 -15.42
N PHE A 19 -23.19 -6.70 -16.55
CA PHE A 19 -21.74 -6.68 -16.64
C PHE A 19 -21.13 -5.50 -15.86
N LEU A 20 -21.69 -4.30 -16.05
CA LEU A 20 -21.21 -3.11 -15.34
C LEU A 20 -21.45 -3.18 -13.84
N SER A 21 -22.64 -3.63 -13.42
CA SER A 21 -22.94 -3.78 -12.00
C SER A 21 -22.11 -4.88 -11.32
N GLY A 22 -21.92 -6.01 -12.00
CA GLY A 22 -21.04 -7.08 -11.52
C GLY A 22 -19.59 -6.62 -11.42
N GLY A 23 -19.10 -5.91 -12.43
CA GLY A 23 -17.77 -5.31 -12.41
C GLY A 23 -17.59 -4.32 -11.26
N MET A 24 -18.60 -3.48 -11.01
CA MET A 24 -18.58 -2.51 -9.93
C MET A 24 -18.54 -3.19 -8.55
N LEU A 25 -19.28 -4.29 -8.37
CA LEU A 25 -19.29 -5.06 -7.13
C LEU A 25 -17.98 -5.83 -6.89
N LEU A 26 -17.38 -6.36 -7.96
CA LEU A 26 -16.15 -7.15 -7.87
C LEU A 26 -14.89 -6.30 -7.87
N TRP A 27 -14.96 -5.05 -8.31
CA TRP A 27 -13.80 -4.15 -8.40
C TRP A 27 -13.03 -4.00 -7.09
N PRO A 28 -13.68 -3.77 -5.93
CA PRO A 28 -12.96 -3.70 -4.66
C PRO A 28 -12.23 -4.99 -4.29
N MET A 29 -12.79 -6.15 -4.66
CA MET A 29 -12.12 -7.44 -4.41
C MET A 29 -10.84 -7.59 -5.24
N VAL A 30 -10.90 -7.17 -6.49
CA VAL A 30 -9.73 -7.19 -7.39
C VAL A 30 -8.66 -6.22 -6.88
N GLN A 31 -9.05 -5.02 -6.48
CA GLN A 31 -8.13 -4.04 -5.92
C GLN A 31 -7.44 -4.54 -4.65
N ARG A 32 -8.16 -5.22 -3.76
CA ARG A 32 -7.59 -5.80 -2.54
C ARG A 32 -6.55 -6.88 -2.82
N ARG A 33 -6.72 -7.63 -3.91
CA ARG A 33 -5.74 -8.64 -4.34
C ARG A 33 -4.52 -8.03 -5.03
N VAL A 34 -4.71 -6.90 -5.67
CA VAL A 34 -3.62 -6.18 -6.36
C VAL A 34 -2.77 -5.39 -5.37
N SER A 35 -3.35 -4.89 -4.28
CA SER A 35 -2.56 -4.29 -3.21
C SER A 35 -2.13 -5.38 -2.24
N SER A 36 -0.99 -5.96 -2.50
CA SER A 36 -0.41 -7.06 -1.71
C SER A 36 0.24 -6.60 -0.40
N MET A 37 -0.17 -5.46 0.11
CA MET A 37 0.35 -4.92 1.37
C MET A 37 -0.26 -5.66 2.56
N LYS A 38 0.61 -6.23 3.38
CA LYS A 38 0.22 -6.95 4.58
C LYS A 38 0.33 -6.04 5.81
N ASP A 39 -0.70 -6.03 6.66
CA ASP A 39 -0.64 -5.33 7.94
C ASP A 39 0.21 -6.11 8.94
N ILE A 40 1.15 -5.44 9.58
CA ILE A 40 1.99 -6.01 10.62
C ILE A 40 2.02 -5.11 11.86
N GLY A 41 2.29 -5.73 13.00
CA GLY A 41 2.49 -4.98 14.25
C GLY A 41 3.92 -4.52 14.43
N THR A 42 4.16 -3.81 15.54
CA THR A 42 5.49 -3.28 15.88
C THR A 42 6.54 -4.37 16.09
N LEU A 43 6.13 -5.50 16.68
CA LEU A 43 7.03 -6.62 16.90
C LEU A 43 7.51 -7.25 15.58
N GLU A 44 6.58 -7.55 14.68
CA GLU A 44 6.93 -8.09 13.36
C GLU A 44 7.78 -7.11 12.55
N ALA A 45 7.47 -5.82 12.62
CA ALA A 45 8.26 -4.78 11.96
C ALA A 45 9.70 -4.76 12.47
N THR A 46 9.88 -4.84 13.78
CA THR A 46 11.21 -4.92 14.40
C THR A 46 11.98 -6.13 13.91
N GLN A 47 11.34 -7.29 13.86
CA GLN A 47 11.95 -8.52 13.36
C GLN A 47 12.38 -8.42 11.91
N LEU A 48 11.54 -7.84 11.05
CA LEU A 48 11.85 -7.65 9.64
C LEU A 48 13.04 -6.71 9.42
N ILE A 49 13.11 -5.62 10.17
CA ILE A 49 14.21 -4.66 10.09
C ILE A 49 15.51 -5.29 10.56
N ASN A 50 15.50 -6.05 11.65
CA ASN A 50 16.69 -6.63 12.25
C ASN A 50 17.24 -7.85 11.49
N SER A 51 16.37 -8.66 10.91
CA SER A 51 16.77 -9.94 10.31
C SER A 51 16.61 -9.98 8.79
N GLY A 52 15.77 -9.14 8.20
CA GLY A 52 15.30 -9.31 6.83
C GLY A 52 15.69 -8.21 5.85
N ASN A 53 16.60 -7.34 6.16
CA ASN A 53 17.02 -6.25 5.25
C ASN A 53 15.85 -5.29 4.86
N ALA A 54 14.80 -5.27 5.66
CA ALA A 54 13.66 -4.39 5.44
C ALA A 54 14.02 -2.92 5.73
N VAL A 55 13.29 -2.00 5.11
CA VAL A 55 13.47 -0.56 5.27
C VAL A 55 12.13 0.06 5.69
N PHE A 56 12.18 0.97 6.63
CA PHE A 56 11.02 1.81 6.93
C PHE A 56 10.86 2.89 5.87
N LEU A 57 9.65 3.02 5.33
CA LEU A 57 9.27 4.09 4.42
C LEU A 57 8.22 4.97 5.09
N ASP A 58 8.60 6.21 5.38
CA ASP A 58 7.74 7.20 5.99
C ASP A 58 7.00 7.99 4.90
N VAL A 59 5.68 7.87 4.87
CA VAL A 59 4.84 8.58 3.88
C VAL A 59 4.08 9.76 4.50
N ARG A 60 4.49 10.18 5.69
CA ARG A 60 3.91 11.35 6.36
C ARG A 60 4.36 12.65 5.68
N GLU A 61 3.71 13.74 6.05
CA GLU A 61 4.14 15.07 5.62
C GLU A 61 5.51 15.43 6.20
N THR A 62 6.24 16.30 5.51
CA THR A 62 7.58 16.73 5.91
C THR A 62 7.62 17.27 7.34
N LYS A 63 6.60 18.04 7.75
CA LYS A 63 6.52 18.57 9.11
C LYS A 63 6.43 17.48 10.18
N GLU A 64 5.70 16.42 9.91
CA GLU A 64 5.57 15.28 10.82
C GLU A 64 6.90 14.53 10.93
N TYR A 65 7.59 14.34 9.82
CA TYR A 65 8.88 13.67 9.76
C TYR A 65 9.97 14.46 10.52
N GLU A 66 9.98 15.77 10.38
CA GLU A 66 10.94 16.65 11.06
C GLU A 66 10.81 16.57 12.58
N GLY A 67 9.62 16.26 13.09
CA GLY A 67 9.37 16.03 14.51
C GLY A 67 9.82 14.69 15.05
N GLY A 68 10.31 13.81 14.21
CA GLY A 68 10.79 12.48 14.56
C GLY A 68 10.23 11.40 13.67
N GLY A 69 11.01 10.34 13.46
CA GLY A 69 10.63 9.20 12.63
C GLY A 69 11.23 7.91 13.16
N LEU A 70 10.92 6.79 12.49
CA LEU A 70 11.50 5.50 12.83
C LEU A 70 12.98 5.46 12.43
N PRO A 71 13.80 4.62 13.09
CA PRO A 71 15.24 4.55 12.80
C PRO A 71 15.55 4.24 11.34
N LYS A 72 16.43 5.04 10.74
CA LYS A 72 16.87 4.87 9.35
C LYS A 72 15.75 4.89 8.32
N ALA A 73 14.61 5.50 8.63
CA ALA A 73 13.50 5.60 7.70
C ALA A 73 13.84 6.47 6.49
N VAL A 74 13.41 6.02 5.32
CA VAL A 74 13.41 6.83 4.12
C VAL A 74 12.11 7.62 4.09
N HIS A 75 12.19 8.93 3.91
CA HIS A 75 11.03 9.81 3.90
C HIS A 75 10.66 10.20 2.47
N ILE A 76 9.48 9.79 2.05
CA ILE A 76 8.86 10.20 0.78
C ILE A 76 7.37 10.43 1.05
N PRO A 77 6.90 11.68 1.11
CA PRO A 77 5.49 11.96 1.34
C PRO A 77 4.59 11.23 0.34
N LEU A 78 3.41 10.79 0.79
CA LEU A 78 2.47 10.03 -0.04
C LEU A 78 2.19 10.70 -1.39
N SER A 79 2.02 12.03 -1.39
CA SER A 79 1.76 12.81 -2.61
C SER A 79 2.91 12.80 -3.62
N GLN A 80 4.13 12.47 -3.19
CA GLN A 80 5.33 12.50 -4.03
C GLN A 80 5.77 11.11 -4.50
N LEU A 81 5.15 10.04 -4.04
CA LEU A 81 5.57 8.67 -4.36
C LEU A 81 5.65 8.41 -5.86
N ALA A 82 4.64 8.82 -6.61
CA ALA A 82 4.59 8.60 -8.05
C ALA A 82 5.69 9.38 -8.81
N GLY A 83 6.13 10.51 -8.28
CA GLY A 83 7.16 11.36 -8.89
C GLY A 83 8.59 11.07 -8.44
N ARG A 84 8.78 10.20 -7.45
CA ARG A 84 10.09 9.92 -6.85
C ARG A 84 10.58 8.51 -7.13
N THR A 85 10.42 8.07 -8.37
CA THR A 85 10.80 6.72 -8.82
C THR A 85 12.30 6.43 -8.66
N GLN A 86 13.16 7.43 -8.85
CA GLN A 86 14.61 7.25 -8.70
C GLN A 86 15.01 6.97 -7.25
N ASP A 87 14.40 7.65 -6.30
CA ASP A 87 14.65 7.40 -4.88
C ASP A 87 14.17 6.01 -4.46
N LEU A 88 13.02 5.58 -4.99
CA LEU A 88 12.47 4.26 -4.73
C LEU A 88 13.29 3.16 -5.40
N ALA A 89 13.89 3.42 -6.56
CA ALA A 89 14.71 2.44 -7.26
C ALA A 89 15.91 1.97 -6.42
N LYS A 90 16.42 2.80 -5.53
CA LYS A 90 17.50 2.44 -4.60
C LYS A 90 17.07 1.38 -3.58
N LEU A 91 15.77 1.25 -3.35
CA LEU A 91 15.17 0.30 -2.40
C LEU A 91 14.65 -0.96 -3.08
N ALA A 92 14.84 -1.09 -4.39
CA ALA A 92 14.34 -2.22 -5.18
C ALA A 92 14.84 -3.55 -4.61
N GLY A 93 13.93 -4.53 -4.54
CA GLY A 93 14.23 -5.87 -4.01
C GLY A 93 14.24 -5.98 -2.49
N ARG A 94 14.15 -4.87 -1.76
CA ARG A 94 14.09 -4.88 -0.29
C ARG A 94 12.64 -4.85 0.19
N PRO A 95 12.30 -5.59 1.27
CA PRO A 95 10.99 -5.42 1.89
C PRO A 95 10.82 -4.00 2.43
N LEU A 96 9.66 -3.41 2.21
CA LEU A 96 9.32 -2.08 2.71
C LEU A 96 8.27 -2.18 3.80
N VAL A 97 8.57 -1.60 4.95
CA VAL A 97 7.60 -1.38 6.02
C VAL A 97 7.14 0.08 5.90
N VAL A 98 5.99 0.28 5.30
CA VAL A 98 5.44 1.61 5.05
C VAL A 98 4.65 2.05 6.27
N TYR A 99 4.85 3.28 6.71
CA TYR A 99 4.11 3.80 7.85
C TYR A 99 3.73 5.26 7.68
N CYS A 100 2.68 5.65 8.35
CA CYS A 100 2.29 7.03 8.55
C CYS A 100 2.04 7.25 10.05
N ASP A 101 1.29 8.26 10.41
CA ASP A 101 1.04 8.54 11.83
C ASP A 101 0.17 7.46 12.49
N ARG A 102 -0.90 7.01 11.81
CA ARG A 102 -1.89 6.04 12.34
C ARG A 102 -2.09 4.77 11.51
N GLY A 103 -1.51 4.69 10.32
CA GLY A 103 -1.63 3.53 9.43
C GLY A 103 -2.61 3.69 8.27
N ASN A 104 -3.32 4.79 8.14
CA ASN A 104 -4.32 4.99 7.07
C ASN A 104 -3.70 5.47 5.75
N ARG A 105 -2.85 6.50 5.81
CA ARG A 105 -2.17 7.04 4.61
C ARG A 105 -1.20 6.02 4.03
N SER A 106 -0.53 5.25 4.87
CA SER A 106 0.42 4.23 4.43
C SER A 106 -0.23 3.12 3.62
N ARG A 107 -1.47 2.75 3.91
CA ARG A 107 -2.21 1.79 3.09
C ARG A 107 -2.43 2.29 1.66
N MET A 108 -2.61 3.58 1.49
CA MET A 108 -2.78 4.21 0.18
C MET A 108 -1.50 4.17 -0.65
N ALA A 109 -0.35 4.02 -0.02
CA ALA A 109 0.93 3.90 -0.70
C ALA A 109 1.11 2.56 -1.41
N GLY A 110 0.37 1.53 -1.03
CA GLY A 110 0.50 0.18 -1.58
C GLY A 110 0.30 0.10 -3.09
N GLY A 111 -0.69 0.79 -3.63
CA GLY A 111 -0.96 0.82 -5.06
C GLY A 111 0.20 1.40 -5.89
N PRO A 112 0.62 2.64 -5.62
CA PRO A 112 1.77 3.25 -6.32
C PRO A 112 3.06 2.44 -6.18
N LEU A 113 3.35 1.88 -5.01
CA LEU A 113 4.56 1.08 -4.78
C LEU A 113 4.50 -0.25 -5.54
N ALA A 114 3.35 -0.92 -5.55
CA ALA A 114 3.19 -2.16 -6.31
C ALA A 114 3.38 -1.94 -7.81
N LYS A 115 2.91 -0.81 -8.34
CA LYS A 115 3.13 -0.42 -9.75
C LYS A 115 4.61 -0.23 -10.08
N GLN A 116 5.43 0.13 -9.10
CA GLN A 116 6.87 0.32 -9.29
C GLN A 116 7.67 -0.96 -9.07
N GLY A 117 7.00 -2.10 -8.87
CA GLY A 117 7.63 -3.40 -8.79
C GLY A 117 7.96 -3.89 -7.38
N PHE A 118 7.50 -3.23 -6.35
CA PHE A 118 7.69 -3.69 -4.97
C PHE A 118 6.72 -4.83 -4.65
N ALA A 119 7.26 -5.99 -4.34
CA ALA A 119 6.47 -7.20 -4.06
C ALA A 119 6.23 -7.41 -2.55
N ASN A 120 7.21 -7.07 -1.71
CA ASN A 120 7.16 -7.27 -0.26
C ASN A 120 6.83 -5.96 0.43
N LEU A 121 5.54 -5.65 0.51
CA LEU A 121 5.02 -4.43 1.13
C LEU A 121 4.30 -4.75 2.42
N TYR A 122 4.65 -4.04 3.47
CA TYR A 122 4.04 -4.17 4.78
C TYR A 122 3.54 -2.80 5.25
N ASN A 123 2.37 -2.78 5.87
CA ASN A 123 1.84 -1.59 6.53
C ASN A 123 2.02 -1.74 8.03
N LEU A 124 2.67 -0.78 8.66
CA LEU A 124 2.81 -0.76 10.12
C LEU A 124 1.46 -0.37 10.73
N ASN A 125 0.79 -1.35 11.32
CA ASN A 125 -0.52 -1.16 11.92
C ASN A 125 -0.41 -0.21 13.12
N GLY A 126 -1.27 0.82 13.12
CA GLY A 126 -1.21 1.89 14.12
C GLY A 126 -0.13 2.94 13.88
N GLY A 127 0.75 2.73 12.90
CA GLY A 127 1.74 3.68 12.44
C GLY A 127 2.75 4.16 13.48
N PHE A 128 3.24 5.37 13.30
CA PHE A 128 4.23 5.99 14.18
C PHE A 128 3.75 6.07 15.65
N ARG A 129 2.47 6.34 15.86
CA ARG A 129 1.90 6.41 17.20
C ARG A 129 1.98 5.08 17.94
N ALA A 130 1.68 3.97 17.28
CA ALA A 130 1.78 2.65 17.88
C ALA A 130 3.24 2.29 18.19
N TRP A 131 4.17 2.63 17.31
CA TRP A 131 5.61 2.43 17.52
C TRP A 131 6.09 3.20 18.75
N LYS A 132 5.79 4.46 18.82
CA LYS A 132 6.16 5.34 19.94
C LYS A 132 5.50 4.88 21.24
N GLY A 133 4.21 4.50 21.20
CA GLY A 133 3.47 3.97 22.34
C GLY A 133 4.02 2.66 22.89
N ALA A 134 4.67 1.86 22.05
CA ALA A 134 5.35 0.64 22.46
C ALA A 134 6.73 0.88 23.10
N GLY A 135 7.17 2.14 23.19
CA GLY A 135 8.46 2.49 23.79
C GLY A 135 9.67 2.18 22.90
N LEU A 136 9.45 2.02 21.59
CA LEU A 136 10.52 1.69 20.66
C LEU A 136 11.29 2.96 20.21
N PRO A 137 12.55 2.80 19.74
CA PRO A 137 13.42 3.94 19.41
C PRO A 137 12.85 4.82 18.30
N VAL A 138 13.03 6.12 18.48
CA VAL A 138 12.64 7.16 17.51
C VAL A 138 13.83 8.05 17.22
N GLU A 139 14.08 8.38 15.97
CA GLU A 139 15.14 9.30 15.54
C GLU A 139 14.53 10.65 15.16
N LYS A 140 15.26 11.71 15.48
CA LYS A 140 14.95 13.06 15.00
C LYS A 140 15.85 13.48 13.84
#